data_bb0efe49122c79559dc56ffb194c8418
#
_entry.id   bb0efe49122c79559dc56ffb194c8418
#
_cell.length_a   1.000
_cell.length_b   1.000
_cell.length_c   1.000
_cell.angle_alpha   90.00
_cell.angle_beta   90.00
_cell.angle_gamma   90.00
#
_symmetry.space_group_name_H-M   'P 1'
#
loop_
_entity.id
_entity.type
_entity.pdbx_description
1 polymer ?
#
loop_
_entity_poly.entity_id
_entity_poly.type
_entity_poly.pdbx_seq_one_letter_code
_entity_poly.pdbx_strand_id
1 'polypeptide(L)'
;GKEYGFETIGFIRGEELQDKISENPSLLQAQQLGMKFVFISREQYRLKETPNFIEQLKKDYGDFYLLPEGGTIELAIKGCEEILVPLDSEFTHICASVGTGGTITGIINSSETEQNIIGFSSLKGDFLQNDIAKFANKQNWSINCEYHFGGYGKVTEELINFINNFYLEHHIH
;
A
#
# COMPACT_ATOMS: atom_id res chain seq x y z
N GLY A 1 -4.53 12.61 9.92
CA GLY A 1 -5.58 13.02 10.86
C GLY A 1 -5.17 14.25 11.65
N LYS A 2 -4.07 14.18 12.41
CA LYS A 2 -3.65 15.26 13.33
C LYS A 2 -3.52 16.62 12.64
N GLU A 3 -2.89 16.70 11.49
CA GLU A 3 -2.63 17.94 10.76
C GLU A 3 -3.93 18.66 10.33
N TYR A 4 -4.93 17.87 9.94
CA TYR A 4 -6.22 18.36 9.46
C TYR A 4 -7.33 18.31 10.53
N GLY A 5 -7.00 17.97 11.77
CA GLY A 5 -7.95 17.92 12.88
C GLY A 5 -8.96 16.77 12.84
N PHE A 6 -8.68 15.70 12.08
CA PHE A 6 -9.53 14.51 12.06
C PHE A 6 -9.21 13.58 13.23
N GLU A 7 -10.23 13.07 13.90
CA GLU A 7 -10.07 11.88 14.74
C GLU A 7 -9.80 10.66 13.87
N THR A 8 -8.84 9.84 14.30
CA THR A 8 -8.46 8.64 13.56
C THR A 8 -8.52 7.40 14.43
N ILE A 9 -9.05 6.31 13.87
CA ILE A 9 -9.11 5.01 14.53
C ILE A 9 -8.45 3.98 13.60
N GLY A 10 -7.44 3.29 14.08
CA GLY A 10 -6.76 2.21 13.37
C GLY A 10 -7.27 0.85 13.84
N PHE A 11 -7.85 0.06 12.93
CA PHE A 11 -8.19 -1.33 13.20
C PHE A 11 -6.97 -2.20 12.90
N ILE A 12 -6.36 -2.73 13.94
CA ILE A 12 -5.10 -3.45 13.87
C ILE A 12 -5.36 -4.96 13.95
N ARG A 13 -4.82 -5.68 12.96
CA ARG A 13 -4.90 -7.15 12.92
C ARG A 13 -3.94 -7.78 13.92
N GLY A 14 -4.47 -8.47 14.90
CA GLY A 14 -3.71 -9.19 15.94
C GLY A 14 -3.90 -8.57 17.31
N GLU A 15 -4.71 -9.19 18.12
CA GLU A 15 -4.99 -8.77 19.50
C GLU A 15 -3.72 -8.78 20.37
N GLU A 16 -2.78 -9.67 20.03
CA GLU A 16 -1.48 -9.81 20.68
C GLU A 16 -0.57 -8.57 20.55
N LEU A 17 -0.89 -7.66 19.64
CA LEU A 17 -0.11 -6.43 19.42
C LEU A 17 -0.50 -5.31 20.38
N GLN A 18 -1.60 -5.44 21.10
CA GLN A 18 -2.09 -4.42 22.03
C GLN A 18 -1.04 -4.10 23.11
N ASP A 19 -0.40 -5.12 23.66
CA ASP A 19 0.61 -4.95 24.70
C ASP A 19 2.02 -4.64 24.12
N LYS A 20 2.15 -4.58 22.80
CA LYS A 20 3.42 -4.39 22.10
C LYS A 20 3.50 -3.07 21.32
N ILE A 21 2.63 -2.13 21.59
CA ILE A 21 2.64 -0.82 20.90
C ILE A 21 4.00 -0.14 21.04
N SER A 22 4.59 -0.18 22.26
CA SER A 22 5.89 0.44 22.53
C SER A 22 7.07 -0.23 21.80
N GLU A 23 6.92 -1.48 21.39
CA GLU A 23 7.93 -2.25 20.64
C GLU A 23 7.84 -2.00 19.12
N ASN A 24 6.74 -1.39 18.66
CA ASN A 24 6.51 -1.11 17.24
C ASN A 24 6.59 0.41 16.99
N PRO A 25 7.66 0.92 16.36
CA PRO A 25 7.85 2.35 16.16
C PRO A 25 6.69 3.04 15.41
N SER A 26 6.07 2.36 14.44
CA SER A 26 4.96 2.92 13.66
C SER A 26 3.68 3.04 14.50
N LEU A 27 3.34 2.03 15.29
CA LEU A 27 2.20 2.10 16.20
C LEU A 27 2.42 3.15 17.30
N LEU A 28 3.62 3.17 17.88
CA LEU A 28 3.98 4.14 18.91
C LEU A 28 3.85 5.58 18.37
N GLN A 29 4.39 5.85 17.18
CA GLN A 29 4.30 7.16 16.55
C GLN A 29 2.84 7.53 16.24
N ALA A 30 2.05 6.63 15.69
CA ALA A 30 0.64 6.88 15.40
C ALA A 30 -0.16 7.18 16.68
N GLN A 31 0.09 6.46 17.77
CA GLN A 31 -0.51 6.73 19.08
C GLN A 31 -0.13 8.13 19.61
N GLN A 32 1.15 8.48 19.54
CA GLN A 32 1.64 9.82 19.94
C GLN A 32 1.02 10.95 19.11
N LEU A 33 0.66 10.65 17.86
CA LEU A 33 -0.05 11.57 16.97
C LEU A 33 -1.58 11.60 17.23
N GLY A 34 -2.08 10.81 18.19
CA GLY A 34 -3.47 10.81 18.64
C GLY A 34 -4.37 9.78 17.99
N MET A 35 -3.83 8.83 17.23
CA MET A 35 -4.62 7.73 16.67
C MET A 35 -5.08 6.80 17.80
N LYS A 36 -6.37 6.47 17.81
CA LYS A 36 -6.95 5.43 18.66
C LYS A 36 -6.78 4.08 17.97
N PHE A 37 -6.49 3.03 18.73
CA PHE A 37 -6.39 1.67 18.18
C PHE A 37 -7.48 0.75 18.67
N VAL A 38 -7.96 -0.09 17.77
CA VAL A 38 -8.83 -1.23 18.04
C VAL A 38 -8.12 -2.46 17.51
N PHE A 39 -7.67 -3.32 18.43
CA PHE A 39 -7.02 -4.57 18.06
C PHE A 39 -8.08 -5.64 17.90
N ILE A 40 -8.10 -6.29 16.74
CA ILE A 40 -9.08 -7.32 16.38
C ILE A 40 -8.40 -8.62 15.96
N SER A 41 -9.10 -9.72 16.11
CA SER A 41 -8.59 -11.03 15.71
C SER A 41 -8.35 -11.10 14.20
N ARG A 42 -7.51 -12.04 13.78
CA ARG A 42 -7.24 -12.28 12.34
C ARG A 42 -8.50 -12.71 11.59
N GLU A 43 -9.43 -13.38 12.28
CA GLU A 43 -10.72 -13.79 11.71
C GLU A 43 -11.63 -12.58 11.47
N GLN A 44 -11.78 -11.72 12.48
CA GLN A 44 -12.53 -10.48 12.33
C GLN A 44 -11.94 -9.58 11.24
N TYR A 45 -10.61 -9.47 11.18
CA TYR A 45 -9.94 -8.65 10.18
C TYR A 45 -10.21 -9.13 8.74
N ARG A 46 -10.40 -10.45 8.52
CA ARG A 46 -10.79 -10.99 7.21
C ARG A 46 -12.17 -10.52 6.76
N LEU A 47 -13.02 -10.15 7.71
CA LEU A 47 -14.38 -9.67 7.44
C LEU A 47 -14.48 -8.15 7.28
N LYS A 48 -13.35 -7.42 7.33
CA LYS A 48 -13.29 -5.94 7.35
C LYS A 48 -14.01 -5.22 6.20
N GLU A 49 -14.22 -5.89 5.08
CA GLU A 49 -14.90 -5.34 3.90
C GLU A 49 -16.35 -5.82 3.76
N THR A 50 -16.81 -6.67 4.66
CA THR A 50 -18.19 -7.16 4.61
C THR A 50 -19.18 -6.08 5.04
N PRO A 51 -20.38 -6.02 4.41
CA PRO A 51 -21.42 -5.05 4.78
C PRO A 51 -21.75 -5.08 6.28
N ASN A 52 -21.83 -6.28 6.86
CA ASN A 52 -22.15 -6.43 8.28
C ASN A 52 -21.09 -5.82 9.20
N PHE A 53 -19.82 -5.99 8.87
CA PHE A 53 -18.72 -5.39 9.64
C PHE A 53 -18.77 -3.87 9.55
N ILE A 54 -18.95 -3.32 8.35
CA ILE A 54 -19.06 -1.87 8.13
C ILE A 54 -20.29 -1.28 8.84
N GLU A 55 -21.44 -1.98 8.80
CA GLU A 55 -22.63 -1.56 9.52
C GLU A 55 -22.44 -1.53 11.03
N GLN A 56 -21.72 -2.53 11.57
CA GLN A 56 -21.36 -2.54 12.99
C GLN A 56 -20.46 -1.35 13.34
N LEU A 57 -19.45 -1.04 12.52
CA LEU A 57 -18.61 0.14 12.72
C LEU A 57 -19.43 1.44 12.73
N LYS A 58 -20.43 1.57 11.84
CA LYS A 58 -21.31 2.74 11.82
C LYS A 58 -22.15 2.87 13.11
N LYS A 59 -22.59 1.75 13.67
CA LYS A 59 -23.31 1.75 14.96
C LYS A 59 -22.41 2.17 16.12
N ASP A 60 -21.15 1.75 16.10
CA ASP A 60 -20.21 1.96 17.22
C ASP A 60 -19.56 3.35 17.16
N TYR A 61 -19.31 3.89 15.96
CA TYR A 61 -18.51 5.10 15.76
C TYR A 61 -19.24 6.22 15.01
N GLY A 62 -20.49 6.01 14.58
CA GLY A 62 -21.23 7.00 13.80
C GLY A 62 -20.75 7.11 12.36
N ASP A 63 -20.87 8.30 11.78
CA ASP A 63 -20.40 8.54 10.41
C ASP A 63 -18.87 8.71 10.37
N PHE A 64 -18.23 8.00 9.47
CA PHE A 64 -16.78 8.03 9.27
C PHE A 64 -16.41 7.83 7.79
N TYR A 65 -15.21 8.23 7.45
CA TYR A 65 -14.59 7.88 6.18
C TYR A 65 -13.72 6.62 6.35
N LEU A 66 -14.05 5.56 5.61
CA LEU A 66 -13.31 4.30 5.66
C LEU A 66 -12.12 4.34 4.68
N LEU A 67 -10.91 4.20 5.22
CA LEU A 67 -9.71 3.96 4.43
C LEU A 67 -9.40 2.45 4.46
N PRO A 68 -9.43 1.74 3.33
CA PRO A 68 -9.10 0.33 3.29
C PRO A 68 -7.62 0.08 3.52
N GLU A 69 -7.24 -1.17 3.75
CA GLU A 69 -5.85 -1.60 3.83
C GLU A 69 -5.10 -1.20 2.54
N GLY A 70 -3.92 -0.57 2.72
CA GLY A 70 -3.12 -0.06 1.61
C GLY A 70 -3.63 1.23 0.98
N GLY A 71 -4.81 1.74 1.38
CA GLY A 71 -5.34 3.02 0.93
C GLY A 71 -5.73 3.08 -0.55
N THR A 72 -5.92 1.93 -1.22
CA THR A 72 -6.27 1.88 -2.64
C THR A 72 -7.74 2.21 -2.84
N ILE A 73 -8.03 3.46 -3.14
CA ILE A 73 -9.34 4.02 -3.46
C ILE A 73 -9.21 4.99 -4.63
N GLU A 74 -10.29 5.30 -5.32
CA GLU A 74 -10.29 6.20 -6.48
C GLU A 74 -9.64 7.57 -6.20
N LEU A 75 -9.92 8.18 -5.04
CA LEU A 75 -9.32 9.46 -4.66
C LEU A 75 -7.80 9.37 -4.44
N ALA A 76 -7.32 8.27 -3.85
CA ALA A 76 -5.88 8.06 -3.67
C ALA A 76 -5.18 7.79 -5.00
N ILE A 77 -5.80 7.01 -5.90
CA ILE A 77 -5.31 6.79 -7.26
C ILE A 77 -5.21 8.12 -8.01
N LYS A 78 -6.25 8.95 -7.94
CA LYS A 78 -6.24 10.28 -8.54
C LYS A 78 -5.13 11.18 -7.97
N GLY A 79 -4.88 11.12 -6.65
CA GLY A 79 -3.73 11.81 -6.06
C GLY A 79 -2.38 11.30 -6.58
N CYS A 80 -2.28 9.99 -6.86
CA CYS A 80 -1.07 9.41 -7.43
C CYS A 80 -0.87 9.75 -8.92
N GLU A 81 -1.87 10.25 -9.63
CA GLU A 81 -1.71 10.78 -11.00
C GLU A 81 -0.83 12.04 -11.05
N GLU A 82 -0.63 12.70 -9.91
CA GLU A 82 0.25 13.88 -9.78
C GLU A 82 1.74 13.53 -9.58
N ILE A 83 2.09 12.23 -9.48
CA ILE A 83 3.47 11.78 -9.28
C ILE A 83 4.33 12.10 -10.49
N LEU A 84 3.82 11.84 -11.70
CA LEU A 84 4.55 12.17 -12.91
C LEU A 84 4.44 13.66 -13.21
N VAL A 85 5.57 14.25 -13.52
CA VAL A 85 5.68 15.65 -13.93
C VAL A 85 6.06 15.77 -15.41
N PRO A 86 5.89 16.93 -16.08
CA PRO A 86 6.19 17.07 -17.51
C PRO A 86 7.61 16.66 -17.92
N LEU A 87 8.60 16.77 -17.02
CA LEU A 87 9.98 16.32 -17.27
C LEU A 87 10.10 14.79 -17.41
N ASP A 88 9.15 14.03 -16.85
CA ASP A 88 9.19 12.58 -16.94
C ASP A 88 8.79 12.03 -18.31
N SER A 89 8.29 12.89 -19.22
CA SER A 89 7.95 12.52 -20.60
C SER A 89 9.15 12.06 -21.44
N GLU A 90 10.37 12.36 -21.01
CA GLU A 90 11.60 11.87 -21.66
C GLU A 90 11.91 10.40 -21.37
N PHE A 91 11.33 9.82 -20.32
CA PHE A 91 11.58 8.43 -19.97
C PHE A 91 10.64 7.49 -20.72
N THR A 92 11.21 6.46 -21.31
CA THR A 92 10.44 5.42 -22.03
C THR A 92 9.90 4.33 -21.11
N HIS A 93 10.49 4.15 -19.94
CA HIS A 93 10.10 3.15 -18.96
C HIS A 93 10.05 3.79 -17.57
N ILE A 94 8.97 3.51 -16.86
CA ILE A 94 8.78 3.94 -15.47
C ILE A 94 8.53 2.70 -14.62
N CYS A 95 9.36 2.53 -13.60
CA CYS A 95 9.31 1.37 -12.72
C CYS A 95 8.84 1.77 -11.32
N ALA A 96 7.99 0.95 -10.72
CA ALA A 96 7.55 1.16 -9.34
C ALA A 96 7.43 -0.16 -8.57
N SER A 97 7.71 -0.13 -7.26
CA SER A 97 7.36 -1.22 -6.37
C SER A 97 5.85 -1.25 -6.12
N VAL A 98 5.25 -2.44 -6.07
CA VAL A 98 3.80 -2.61 -5.97
C VAL A 98 3.43 -3.43 -4.74
N GLY A 99 2.68 -2.83 -3.82
CA GLY A 99 1.97 -3.51 -2.75
C GLY A 99 0.52 -3.80 -3.15
N THR A 100 -0.39 -2.85 -2.93
CA THR A 100 -1.83 -2.98 -3.24
C THR A 100 -2.23 -2.41 -4.60
N GLY A 101 -1.31 -1.78 -5.33
CA GLY A 101 -1.52 -1.31 -6.69
C GLY A 101 -2.02 0.13 -6.85
N GLY A 102 -2.40 0.82 -5.78
CA GLY A 102 -2.96 2.18 -5.88
C GLY A 102 -2.01 3.18 -6.52
N THR A 103 -0.76 3.23 -6.08
CA THR A 103 0.26 4.17 -6.58
C THR A 103 0.56 3.93 -8.07
N ILE A 104 0.84 2.67 -8.44
CA ILE A 104 1.16 2.37 -9.84
C ILE A 104 -0.04 2.63 -10.75
N THR A 105 -1.27 2.43 -10.28
CA THR A 105 -2.46 2.76 -11.06
C THR A 105 -2.53 4.26 -11.38
N GLY A 106 -2.24 5.12 -10.42
CA GLY A 106 -2.15 6.56 -10.68
C GLY A 106 -1.06 6.90 -11.70
N ILE A 107 0.13 6.30 -11.58
CA ILE A 107 1.22 6.44 -12.55
C ILE A 107 0.79 5.99 -13.95
N ILE A 108 0.11 4.83 -14.06
CA ILE A 108 -0.44 4.34 -15.35
C ILE A 108 -1.40 5.37 -15.95
N ASN A 109 -2.33 5.87 -15.15
CA ASN A 109 -3.38 6.78 -15.62
C ASN A 109 -2.82 8.13 -16.11
N SER A 110 -1.73 8.62 -15.53
CA SER A 110 -1.08 9.87 -15.89
C SER A 110 0.06 9.72 -16.91
N SER A 111 0.55 8.49 -17.18
CA SER A 111 1.67 8.25 -18.09
C SER A 111 1.36 8.65 -19.55
N GLU A 112 2.39 8.90 -20.37
CA GLU A 112 2.22 9.05 -21.82
C GLU A 112 2.00 7.69 -22.50
N THR A 113 1.39 7.68 -23.68
CA THR A 113 1.05 6.44 -24.41
C THR A 113 2.28 5.62 -24.79
N GLU A 114 3.38 6.28 -25.06
CA GLU A 114 4.66 5.70 -25.48
C GLU A 114 5.50 5.17 -24.29
N GLN A 115 5.12 5.53 -23.07
CA GLN A 115 5.82 5.06 -21.86
C GLN A 115 5.36 3.65 -21.50
N ASN A 116 6.27 2.81 -21.01
CA ASN A 116 5.98 1.49 -20.47
C ASN A 116 6.06 1.55 -18.95
N ILE A 117 4.96 1.24 -18.28
CA ILE A 117 4.90 1.23 -16.81
C ILE A 117 5.10 -0.20 -16.32
N ILE A 118 6.13 -0.41 -15.52
CA ILE A 118 6.49 -1.73 -15.00
C ILE A 118 6.39 -1.74 -13.48
N GLY A 119 5.46 -2.53 -12.96
CA GLY A 119 5.32 -2.77 -11.53
C GLY A 119 6.10 -4.00 -11.09
N PHE A 120 6.80 -3.89 -9.97
CA PHE A 120 7.46 -5.02 -9.32
C PHE A 120 6.70 -5.38 -8.05
N SER A 121 6.02 -6.54 -8.06
CA SER A 121 5.22 -6.99 -6.94
C SER A 121 6.07 -7.39 -5.74
N SER A 122 5.76 -6.85 -4.58
CA SER A 122 6.28 -7.33 -3.29
C SER A 122 5.48 -8.51 -2.72
N LEU A 123 4.33 -8.82 -3.35
CA LEU A 123 3.42 -9.87 -2.93
C LEU A 123 3.58 -11.10 -3.82
N LYS A 124 3.42 -12.27 -3.22
CA LYS A 124 3.39 -13.53 -3.97
C LYS A 124 2.00 -13.73 -4.57
N GLY A 125 1.96 -14.04 -5.87
CA GLY A 125 0.73 -14.29 -6.62
C GLY A 125 0.53 -13.30 -7.78
N ASP A 126 -0.48 -13.55 -8.59
CA ASP A 126 -0.79 -12.84 -9.84
C ASP A 126 -2.06 -11.97 -9.76
N PHE A 127 -2.66 -11.86 -8.58
CA PHE A 127 -3.92 -11.15 -8.37
C PHE A 127 -3.83 -9.63 -8.61
N LEU A 128 -2.65 -9.04 -8.42
CA LEU A 128 -2.43 -7.60 -8.57
C LEU A 128 -2.79 -7.08 -9.96
N GLN A 129 -2.55 -7.88 -11.01
CA GLN A 129 -2.90 -7.48 -12.36
C GLN A 129 -4.40 -7.25 -12.51
N ASN A 130 -5.22 -8.13 -11.92
CA ASN A 130 -6.67 -7.98 -11.93
C ASN A 130 -7.14 -6.80 -11.08
N ASP A 131 -6.50 -6.54 -9.94
CA ASP A 131 -6.87 -5.44 -9.06
C ASP A 131 -6.52 -4.07 -9.67
N ILE A 132 -5.36 -3.94 -10.28
CA ILE A 132 -4.94 -2.74 -11.01
C ILE A 132 -5.85 -2.49 -12.22
N ALA A 133 -6.18 -3.54 -12.98
CA ALA A 133 -7.03 -3.43 -14.18
C ALA A 133 -8.43 -2.89 -13.89
N LYS A 134 -8.93 -2.95 -12.65
CA LYS A 134 -10.22 -2.36 -12.26
C LYS A 134 -10.22 -0.84 -12.35
N PHE A 135 -9.06 -0.19 -12.21
CA PHE A 135 -8.92 1.25 -12.11
C PHE A 135 -7.98 1.85 -13.17
N ALA A 136 -7.16 1.02 -13.82
CA ALA A 136 -6.26 1.46 -14.89
C ALA A 136 -7.05 1.79 -16.16
N ASN A 137 -6.83 2.97 -16.72
CA ASN A 137 -7.49 3.44 -17.94
C ASN A 137 -6.62 3.29 -19.20
N LYS A 138 -5.40 2.74 -19.07
CA LYS A 138 -4.43 2.50 -20.15
C LYS A 138 -3.97 1.05 -20.16
N GLN A 139 -3.26 0.65 -21.24
CA GLN A 139 -2.80 -0.73 -21.44
C GLN A 139 -1.26 -0.83 -21.55
N ASN A 140 -0.55 0.25 -21.38
CA ASN A 140 0.91 0.36 -21.51
C ASN A 140 1.65 -0.02 -20.20
N TRP A 141 1.17 -1.06 -19.53
CA TRP A 141 1.73 -1.49 -18.25
C TRP A 141 1.82 -3.01 -18.10
N SER A 142 2.70 -3.44 -17.21
CA SER A 142 2.84 -4.85 -16.81
C SER A 142 3.26 -4.95 -15.35
N ILE A 143 2.98 -6.12 -14.73
CA ILE A 143 3.42 -6.44 -13.37
C ILE A 143 4.38 -7.62 -13.43
N ASN A 144 5.57 -7.41 -12.90
CA ASN A 144 6.54 -8.46 -12.69
C ASN A 144 6.36 -9.03 -11.27
N CYS A 145 6.11 -10.33 -11.17
CA CYS A 145 5.88 -11.05 -9.92
C CYS A 145 7.05 -11.98 -9.54
N GLU A 146 8.24 -11.81 -10.12
CA GLU A 146 9.35 -12.75 -9.91
C GLU A 146 10.29 -12.33 -8.76
N TYR A 147 10.37 -11.04 -8.44
CA TYR A 147 11.36 -10.49 -7.50
C TYR A 147 10.82 -10.25 -6.08
N HIS A 148 9.85 -11.03 -5.63
CA HIS A 148 9.25 -10.88 -4.30
C HIS A 148 10.00 -11.61 -3.17
N PHE A 149 11.08 -12.36 -3.45
CA PHE A 149 11.91 -13.10 -2.49
C PHE A 149 11.13 -13.98 -1.50
N GLY A 150 10.08 -14.63 -1.97
CA GLY A 150 9.21 -15.50 -1.15
C GLY A 150 7.93 -14.82 -0.64
N GLY A 151 7.77 -13.52 -0.82
CA GLY A 151 6.58 -12.73 -0.52
C GLY A 151 6.79 -11.71 0.60
N TYR A 152 5.79 -10.88 0.80
CA TYR A 152 5.83 -9.77 1.75
C TYR A 152 6.20 -10.22 3.18
N GLY A 153 7.15 -9.51 3.79
CA GLY A 153 7.63 -9.80 5.14
C GLY A 153 8.53 -11.04 5.25
N LYS A 154 8.90 -11.66 4.13
CA LYS A 154 9.91 -12.74 4.11
C LYS A 154 11.29 -12.13 3.95
N VAL A 155 12.20 -12.60 4.81
CA VAL A 155 13.61 -12.21 4.77
C VAL A 155 14.41 -13.47 4.48
N THR A 156 15.11 -13.47 3.33
CA THR A 156 15.97 -14.57 2.90
C THR A 156 17.41 -14.09 2.86
N GLU A 157 18.37 -15.02 2.93
CA GLU A 157 19.79 -14.69 2.76
C GLU A 157 20.06 -14.07 1.38
N GLU A 158 19.38 -14.55 0.35
CA GLU A 158 19.45 -14.00 -1.00
C GLU A 158 19.02 -12.52 -1.04
N LEU A 159 17.92 -12.17 -0.40
CA LEU A 159 17.46 -10.77 -0.29
C LEU A 159 18.48 -9.90 0.45
N ILE A 160 19.01 -10.37 1.57
CA ILE A 160 20.01 -9.63 2.35
C ILE A 160 21.26 -9.39 1.49
N ASN A 161 21.75 -10.42 0.80
CA ASN A 161 22.91 -10.31 -0.08
C ASN A 161 22.66 -9.34 -1.23
N PHE A 162 21.45 -9.40 -1.84
CA PHE A 162 21.05 -8.45 -2.88
C PHE A 162 21.09 -7.01 -2.37
N ILE A 163 20.44 -6.73 -1.24
CA ILE A 163 20.39 -5.37 -0.66
C ILE A 163 21.79 -4.85 -0.36
N ASN A 164 22.63 -5.68 0.26
CA ASN A 164 24.00 -5.27 0.62
C ASN A 164 24.87 -5.00 -0.62
N ASN A 165 24.79 -5.86 -1.63
CA ASN A 165 25.56 -5.68 -2.87
C ASN A 165 25.07 -4.44 -3.64
N PHE A 166 23.75 -4.25 -3.71
CA PHE A 166 23.16 -3.09 -4.36
C PHE A 166 23.59 -1.78 -3.68
N TYR A 167 23.62 -1.77 -2.34
CA TYR A 167 24.14 -0.63 -1.59
C TYR A 167 25.61 -0.36 -1.87
N LEU A 168 26.46 -1.42 -1.89
CA LEU A 168 27.89 -1.27 -2.17
C LEU A 168 28.16 -0.73 -3.58
N GLU A 169 27.35 -1.11 -4.55
CA GLU A 169 27.52 -0.71 -5.95
C GLU A 169 26.93 0.67 -6.23
N HIS A 170 25.74 0.98 -5.69
CA HIS A 170 24.95 2.14 -6.07
C HIS A 170 24.81 3.19 -4.97
N HIS A 171 25.19 2.91 -3.73
CA HIS A 171 25.01 3.78 -2.55
C HIS A 171 23.55 4.18 -2.30
N ILE A 172 22.59 3.31 -2.65
CA ILE A 172 21.16 3.46 -2.43
C ILE A 172 20.74 2.51 -1.31
N HIS A 173 20.04 3.04 -0.30
CA HIS A 173 19.51 2.27 0.85
C HIS A 173 18.09 1.79 0.61
#